data_e9cb8a701dc268167018ed3398e6ecaf
#
_entry.id   e9cb8a701dc268167018ed3398e6ecaf
#
_cell.length_a   1.000
_cell.length_b   1.000
_cell.length_c   1.000
_cell.angle_alpha   90.00
_cell.angle_beta   90.00
_cell.angle_gamma   90.00
#
_symmetry.space_group_name_H-M   'P 1'
#
loop_
_entity.id
_entity.type
_entity.pdbx_description
1 polymer ?
#
loop_
_entity_poly.entity_id
_entity_poly.type
_entity_poly.pdbx_seq_one_letter_code
_entity_poly.pdbx_strand_id
1 'polypeptide(L)'
;MSRGGRRAAVAAAGVAVALAVAGYAVVRRGRRVPAAPAAARGPSSTTFAVRVTDRGAPVAARVLLIDDRGAPLHMGNLDLYGARQGGAACAIAPGVVGSWDGLILGYGIAAIPVGADRCVPSPAIPYGRYKVVAWRGIEYERFEGVVDLSEGRGVVELAIALERAWIPHGTLAADLHVHAYASNDSTLPNPQRVIAQAAAGVQVVGLSDHNTNGDLDAEIAELQLGQVIASIASDELTSDQLHVGVYPVEVDRGAPAGGVPGASVARASPRQLFDLARAMPGHPIVQLNHPRFRVTSLYDGTRWDGVAWPPPFPLDFDAVEVLAGYTAFNVPGDRRFDDGVRDFYTMIDHGHLFAALGNSDTHDLNWVLDGTTRTYVYVDDPRLAPFDEAGFIAQLRARRVVATSGPWLDVEAAAAQGATATVGPGQALRGHGAIWLDVTVSQARFVHADRIRITIGAPAGPQLVQTVDIPANAHRFHWAGAVAIGGADTWIGVTADGDTALPLEQTGSYQRDKWKHPGVTPFAIASPILVDVDGDHRWRRGDADLALP
;
A
#
# COMPACT_ATOMS: atom_id res chain seq x y z
N MET A 1 6.16 56.19 20.75
CA MET A 1 5.56 56.50 19.44
C MET A 1 5.88 55.32 18.50
N SER A 2 5.05 54.52 17.96
CA SER A 2 3.62 54.25 18.05
C SER A 2 3.43 52.75 17.76
N ARG A 3 2.72 52.07 18.69
CA ARG A 3 2.28 50.67 18.49
C ARG A 3 0.94 50.75 17.75
N GLY A 4 0.96 50.62 16.41
CA GLY A 4 -0.27 50.81 15.65
C GLY A 4 -0.37 50.14 14.28
N GLY A 5 0.53 49.22 13.93
CA GLY A 5 0.60 48.71 12.56
C GLY A 5 0.37 47.20 12.32
N ARG A 6 0.11 46.42 13.36
CA ARG A 6 0.05 44.93 13.20
C ARG A 6 -1.31 44.27 13.44
N ARG A 7 -2.39 45.03 13.58
CA ARG A 7 -3.74 44.47 13.79
C ARG A 7 -4.66 44.46 12.56
N ALA A 8 -4.27 45.10 11.47
CA ALA A 8 -5.10 45.16 10.25
C ALA A 8 -4.86 44.01 9.26
N ALA A 9 -3.72 43.32 9.32
CA ALA A 9 -3.41 42.22 8.38
C ALA A 9 -4.05 40.87 8.74
N VAL A 10 -4.39 40.67 10.04
CA VAL A 10 -5.00 39.40 10.47
C VAL A 10 -6.51 39.35 10.23
N ALA A 11 -7.18 40.51 10.13
CA ALA A 11 -8.62 40.56 9.87
C ALA A 11 -8.98 40.30 8.39
N ALA A 12 -8.07 40.56 7.44
CA ALA A 12 -8.32 40.35 6.01
C ALA A 12 -8.21 38.86 5.59
N ALA A 13 -7.33 38.09 6.27
CA ALA A 13 -7.18 36.65 5.99
C ALA A 13 -8.37 35.84 6.53
N GLY A 14 -8.99 36.26 7.64
CA GLY A 14 -10.14 35.59 8.23
C GLY A 14 -11.45 35.70 7.39
N VAL A 15 -11.57 36.78 6.62
CA VAL A 15 -12.76 37.03 5.78
C VAL A 15 -12.70 36.22 4.47
N ALA A 16 -11.50 36.00 3.92
CA ALA A 16 -11.34 35.21 2.70
C ALA A 16 -11.62 33.71 2.94
N VAL A 17 -11.20 33.17 4.11
CA VAL A 17 -11.47 31.78 4.48
C VAL A 17 -12.94 31.56 4.81
N ALA A 18 -13.62 32.54 5.44
CA ALA A 18 -15.05 32.45 5.74
C ALA A 18 -15.92 32.49 4.46
N LEU A 19 -15.49 33.22 3.42
CA LEU A 19 -16.19 33.25 2.13
C LEU A 19 -15.99 31.96 1.30
N ALA A 20 -14.84 31.30 1.40
CA ALA A 20 -14.60 30.01 0.75
C ALA A 20 -15.40 28.87 1.42
N VAL A 21 -15.50 28.88 2.76
CA VAL A 21 -16.31 27.91 3.52
C VAL A 21 -17.82 28.18 3.33
N ALA A 22 -18.25 29.44 3.22
CA ALA A 22 -19.64 29.77 2.92
C ALA A 22 -20.04 29.37 1.49
N GLY A 23 -19.14 29.46 0.51
CA GLY A 23 -19.37 28.96 -0.86
C GLY A 23 -19.57 27.44 -0.90
N TYR A 24 -18.84 26.69 -0.10
CA TYR A 24 -18.96 25.22 -0.02
C TYR A 24 -20.23 24.76 0.73
N ALA A 25 -20.67 25.52 1.74
CA ALA A 25 -21.89 25.21 2.49
C ALA A 25 -23.18 25.54 1.71
N VAL A 26 -23.14 26.49 0.77
CA VAL A 26 -24.29 26.87 -0.06
C VAL A 26 -24.58 25.83 -1.15
N VAL A 27 -23.59 25.09 -1.64
CA VAL A 27 -23.81 23.98 -2.58
C VAL A 27 -24.56 22.81 -1.93
N ARG A 28 -24.52 22.68 -0.60
CA ARG A 28 -25.26 21.64 0.16
C ARG A 28 -26.76 21.90 0.32
N ARG A 29 -27.24 23.10 0.04
CA ARG A 29 -28.68 23.42 0.10
C ARG A 29 -29.24 23.59 -1.30
N GLY A 30 -29.52 22.50 -2.01
CA GLY A 30 -30.44 22.34 -3.12
C GLY A 30 -30.81 23.61 -3.98
N ARG A 31 -29.87 24.54 -4.20
CA ARG A 31 -30.05 25.59 -5.17
C ARG A 31 -29.73 25.00 -6.55
N ARG A 32 -30.77 24.89 -7.39
CA ARG A 32 -30.61 24.76 -8.83
C ARG A 32 -29.56 25.78 -9.27
N VAL A 33 -28.43 25.28 -9.77
CA VAL A 33 -27.47 26.09 -10.52
C VAL A 33 -28.30 26.80 -11.58
N PRO A 34 -28.31 28.14 -11.67
CA PRO A 34 -28.99 28.81 -12.79
C PRO A 34 -28.44 28.21 -14.08
N ALA A 35 -29.31 27.74 -14.95
CA ALA A 35 -28.91 27.25 -16.25
C ALA A 35 -28.07 28.37 -16.90
N ALA A 36 -26.82 28.05 -17.25
CA ALA A 36 -26.02 28.94 -18.08
C ALA A 36 -26.85 29.29 -19.33
N PRO A 37 -26.81 30.55 -19.80
CA PRO A 37 -27.56 30.94 -20.99
C PRO A 37 -27.22 29.98 -22.11
N ALA A 38 -28.23 29.45 -22.77
CA ALA A 38 -28.13 28.49 -23.85
C ALA A 38 -27.22 29.06 -24.95
N ALA A 39 -25.93 28.81 -24.86
CA ALA A 39 -25.03 28.94 -25.99
C ALA A 39 -25.53 27.97 -27.07
N ALA A 40 -25.55 28.42 -28.31
CA ALA A 40 -26.03 27.67 -29.47
C ALA A 40 -25.65 26.19 -29.37
N ARG A 41 -26.65 25.31 -29.33
CA ARG A 41 -26.48 23.87 -29.19
C ARG A 41 -25.65 23.35 -30.37
N GLY A 42 -24.38 23.15 -30.13
CA GLY A 42 -23.63 22.19 -30.94
C GLY A 42 -24.17 20.77 -30.71
N PRO A 43 -23.70 19.77 -31.45
CA PRO A 43 -24.19 18.42 -31.30
C PRO A 43 -24.17 18.03 -29.82
N SER A 44 -25.23 17.43 -29.34
CA SER A 44 -25.52 17.12 -27.94
C SER A 44 -24.34 16.41 -27.26
N SER A 45 -23.75 17.08 -26.29
CA SER A 45 -22.61 16.52 -25.52
C SER A 45 -23.11 15.50 -24.51
N THR A 46 -22.28 14.49 -24.25
CA THR A 46 -22.44 13.56 -23.12
C THR A 46 -21.31 13.82 -22.14
N THR A 47 -21.63 13.81 -20.85
CA THR A 47 -20.65 13.90 -19.76
C THR A 47 -20.89 12.73 -18.81
N PHE A 48 -19.86 12.00 -18.49
CA PHE A 48 -19.91 10.95 -17.48
C PHE A 48 -19.53 11.53 -16.12
N ALA A 49 -20.46 11.48 -15.17
CA ALA A 49 -20.25 11.92 -13.79
C ALA A 49 -20.29 10.70 -12.87
N VAL A 50 -19.19 10.41 -12.19
CA VAL A 50 -19.10 9.29 -11.25
C VAL A 50 -18.85 9.81 -9.83
N ARG A 51 -19.60 9.24 -8.88
CA ARG A 51 -19.46 9.53 -7.46
C ARG A 51 -19.26 8.22 -6.72
N VAL A 52 -18.18 8.12 -5.94
CA VAL A 52 -17.91 6.94 -5.10
C VAL A 52 -17.98 7.32 -3.63
N THR A 53 -18.69 6.53 -2.86
CA THR A 53 -18.90 6.77 -1.42
C THR A 53 -18.69 5.50 -0.60
N ASP A 54 -18.27 5.67 0.66
CA ASP A 54 -18.33 4.69 1.74
C ASP A 54 -19.26 5.25 2.82
N ARG A 55 -20.36 4.55 3.13
CA ARG A 55 -21.38 4.99 4.12
C ARG A 55 -21.87 6.43 3.88
N GLY A 56 -21.97 6.81 2.62
CA GLY A 56 -22.42 8.13 2.19
C GLY A 56 -21.35 9.23 2.21
N ALA A 57 -20.17 8.98 2.73
CA ALA A 57 -19.04 9.90 2.66
C ALA A 57 -18.25 9.69 1.35
N PRO A 58 -17.82 10.77 0.66
CA PRO A 58 -16.95 10.63 -0.51
C PRO A 58 -15.65 9.93 -0.15
N VAL A 59 -15.20 9.00 -1.02
CA VAL A 59 -13.92 8.31 -0.87
C VAL A 59 -13.13 8.35 -2.17
N ALA A 60 -11.81 8.30 -2.06
CA ALA A 60 -10.95 8.02 -3.20
C ALA A 60 -11.17 6.57 -3.64
N ALA A 61 -11.25 6.35 -4.95
CA ALA A 61 -11.49 5.02 -5.51
C ALA A 61 -10.94 4.92 -6.94
N ARG A 62 -10.83 3.71 -7.43
CA ARG A 62 -10.52 3.38 -8.82
C ARG A 62 -11.80 3.02 -9.55
N VAL A 63 -11.97 3.55 -10.77
CA VAL A 63 -13.12 3.26 -11.63
C VAL A 63 -12.60 2.91 -13.02
N LEU A 64 -12.85 1.70 -13.46
CA LEU A 64 -12.41 1.17 -14.75
C LEU A 64 -13.61 1.05 -15.68
N LEU A 65 -13.46 1.54 -16.92
CA LEU A 65 -14.41 1.35 -18.01
C LEU A 65 -13.90 0.24 -18.92
N ILE A 66 -14.75 -0.74 -19.20
CA ILE A 66 -14.45 -1.88 -20.08
C ILE A 66 -15.44 -1.83 -21.24
N ASP A 67 -14.95 -1.87 -22.47
CA ASP A 67 -15.77 -1.83 -23.67
C ASP A 67 -16.59 -3.13 -23.91
N ASP A 68 -17.40 -3.15 -24.96
CA ASP A 68 -18.23 -4.29 -25.33
C ASP A 68 -17.43 -5.51 -25.82
N ARG A 69 -16.13 -5.35 -26.09
CA ARG A 69 -15.21 -6.44 -26.44
C ARG A 69 -14.48 -7.01 -25.22
N GLY A 70 -14.74 -6.44 -24.05
CA GLY A 70 -14.08 -6.83 -22.80
C GLY A 70 -12.68 -6.25 -22.61
N ALA A 71 -12.31 -5.24 -23.42
CA ALA A 71 -11.05 -4.54 -23.27
C ALA A 71 -11.21 -3.30 -22.37
N PRO A 72 -10.26 -3.05 -21.46
CA PRO A 72 -10.18 -1.79 -20.75
C PRO A 72 -10.07 -0.65 -21.75
N LEU A 73 -10.79 0.43 -21.51
CA LEU A 73 -10.75 1.60 -22.36
C LEU A 73 -9.40 2.29 -22.25
N HIS A 74 -8.66 2.37 -23.37
CA HIS A 74 -7.45 3.17 -23.45
C HIS A 74 -7.82 4.65 -23.48
N MET A 75 -7.77 5.29 -22.34
CA MET A 75 -7.80 6.75 -22.24
C MET A 75 -6.35 7.19 -22.13
N GLY A 76 -5.87 8.03 -23.04
CA GLY A 76 -4.55 8.66 -22.89
C GLY A 76 -4.43 9.31 -21.51
N ASN A 77 -3.22 9.69 -21.10
CA ASN A 77 -3.01 10.33 -19.79
C ASN A 77 -3.99 11.47 -19.53
N LEU A 78 -4.90 11.27 -18.60
CA LEU A 78 -5.67 12.34 -17.98
C LEU A 78 -4.71 13.06 -17.00
N ASP A 79 -3.85 13.89 -17.57
CA ASP A 79 -2.94 14.68 -16.78
C ASP A 79 -3.68 15.87 -16.19
N LEU A 80 -3.92 15.85 -14.89
CA LEU A 80 -4.46 17.02 -14.16
C LEU A 80 -3.58 18.26 -14.33
N TYR A 81 -2.28 18.09 -14.52
CA TYR A 81 -1.35 19.17 -14.78
C TYR A 81 -1.43 19.71 -16.21
N GLY A 82 -1.60 18.85 -17.19
CA GLY A 82 -1.84 19.24 -18.58
C GLY A 82 -3.16 19.99 -18.74
N ALA A 83 -4.19 19.63 -17.99
CA ALA A 83 -5.46 20.36 -17.96
C ALA A 83 -5.32 21.79 -17.43
N ARG A 84 -4.39 22.05 -16.51
CA ARG A 84 -4.04 23.43 -16.09
C ARG A 84 -3.32 24.22 -17.17
N GLN A 85 -2.60 23.59 -18.07
CA GLN A 85 -1.90 24.23 -19.17
C GLN A 85 -2.79 24.49 -20.40
N GLY A 86 -3.91 23.76 -20.54
CA GLY A 86 -4.75 23.73 -21.73
C GLY A 86 -5.94 24.71 -21.77
N GLY A 87 -6.14 25.54 -20.75
CA GLY A 87 -7.18 26.57 -20.70
C GLY A 87 -8.56 26.10 -20.20
N ALA A 88 -9.43 27.05 -19.85
CA ALA A 88 -10.68 26.87 -19.09
C ALA A 88 -11.75 25.95 -19.72
N ALA A 89 -11.59 25.54 -20.98
CA ALA A 89 -12.57 24.72 -21.70
C ALA A 89 -12.50 23.21 -21.39
N CYS A 90 -11.43 22.76 -20.72
CA CYS A 90 -11.12 21.37 -20.47
C CYS A 90 -10.99 21.05 -18.97
N ALA A 91 -11.60 21.84 -18.10
CA ALA A 91 -11.53 21.63 -16.66
C ALA A 91 -12.18 20.30 -16.28
N ILE A 92 -11.36 19.30 -16.01
CA ILE A 92 -11.75 18.08 -15.28
C ILE A 92 -11.92 18.48 -13.82
N ALA A 93 -12.93 17.91 -13.15
CA ALA A 93 -13.14 18.19 -11.74
C ALA A 93 -11.87 17.92 -10.93
N PRO A 94 -11.51 18.76 -9.94
CA PRO A 94 -10.36 18.52 -9.10
C PRO A 94 -10.40 17.13 -8.49
N GLY A 95 -9.24 16.44 -8.45
CA GLY A 95 -9.13 15.12 -7.83
C GLY A 95 -9.36 13.92 -8.76
N VAL A 96 -9.46 14.12 -10.07
CA VAL A 96 -9.53 13.02 -11.04
C VAL A 96 -8.19 12.79 -11.69
N VAL A 97 -7.71 11.56 -11.67
CA VAL A 97 -6.55 11.08 -12.42
C VAL A 97 -6.99 9.93 -13.31
N GLY A 98 -6.69 10.01 -14.58
CA GLY A 98 -6.92 8.91 -15.50
C GLY A 98 -5.63 8.22 -15.89
N SER A 99 -5.72 6.96 -16.23
CA SER A 99 -4.60 6.16 -16.69
C SER A 99 -4.76 5.73 -18.14
N TRP A 100 -3.64 5.21 -18.70
CA TRP A 100 -3.60 4.69 -20.07
C TRP A 100 -4.61 3.58 -20.36
N ASP A 101 -5.03 2.83 -19.34
CA ASP A 101 -5.88 1.64 -19.46
C ASP A 101 -7.32 1.89 -19.00
N GLY A 102 -7.80 3.12 -19.12
CA GLY A 102 -9.20 3.45 -18.79
C GLY A 102 -9.51 3.55 -17.31
N LEU A 103 -8.48 3.49 -16.46
CA LEU A 103 -8.63 3.62 -15.03
C LEU A 103 -8.81 5.08 -14.64
N ILE A 104 -9.91 5.39 -14.00
CA ILE A 104 -10.21 6.69 -13.43
C ILE A 104 -9.96 6.62 -11.94
N LEU A 105 -9.05 7.46 -11.47
CA LEU A 105 -8.77 7.64 -10.05
C LEU A 105 -9.40 8.95 -9.62
N GLY A 106 -10.10 8.97 -8.51
CA GLY A 106 -10.73 10.20 -8.08
C GLY A 106 -11.13 10.21 -6.62
N TYR A 107 -11.30 11.41 -6.12
CA TYR A 107 -11.87 11.68 -4.81
C TYR A 107 -13.08 12.59 -4.98
N GLY A 108 -14.24 12.16 -4.48
CA GLY A 108 -15.49 12.91 -4.60
C GLY A 108 -16.23 12.65 -5.91
N ILE A 109 -16.53 13.70 -6.66
CA ILE A 109 -17.27 13.63 -7.94
C ILE A 109 -16.31 13.89 -9.09
N ALA A 110 -16.23 12.93 -10.00
CA ALA A 110 -15.53 13.09 -11.28
C ALA A 110 -16.54 13.33 -12.40
N ALA A 111 -16.32 14.34 -13.23
CA ALA A 111 -17.09 14.60 -14.42
C ALA A 111 -16.17 14.61 -15.63
N ILE A 112 -16.40 13.69 -16.57
CA ILE A 112 -15.52 13.45 -17.71
C ILE A 112 -16.30 13.62 -19.01
N PRO A 113 -15.83 14.45 -19.97
CA PRO A 113 -16.44 14.59 -21.27
C PRO A 113 -16.44 13.27 -22.05
N VAL A 114 -17.51 12.99 -22.77
CA VAL A 114 -17.67 11.83 -23.63
C VAL A 114 -17.81 12.26 -25.07
N GLY A 115 -17.17 11.55 -26.00
CA GLY A 115 -17.25 11.80 -27.44
C GLY A 115 -16.44 12.98 -27.94
N ALA A 116 -15.36 12.66 -28.57
CA ALA A 116 -14.50 13.43 -29.47
C ALA A 116 -13.99 14.85 -29.14
N ASP A 117 -12.70 14.98 -29.34
CA ASP A 117 -11.92 16.09 -29.92
C ASP A 117 -12.15 17.54 -29.45
N ARG A 118 -12.45 17.78 -28.20
CA ARG A 118 -12.56 19.18 -27.79
C ARG A 118 -11.44 19.70 -26.91
N CYS A 119 -10.59 18.80 -26.45
CA CYS A 119 -9.47 19.17 -25.60
C CYS A 119 -8.23 18.38 -26.00
N VAL A 120 -7.20 19.05 -26.48
CA VAL A 120 -5.89 18.47 -26.67
C VAL A 120 -5.03 18.97 -25.52
N PRO A 121 -4.48 18.06 -24.70
CA PRO A 121 -4.42 16.62 -24.84
C PRO A 121 -5.42 15.84 -23.96
N SER A 122 -6.69 16.15 -23.94
CA SER A 122 -7.66 15.40 -23.13
C SER A 122 -8.18 14.19 -23.89
N PRO A 123 -8.06 12.96 -23.34
CA PRO A 123 -8.73 11.81 -23.89
C PRO A 123 -10.23 11.96 -23.62
N ALA A 124 -11.03 11.93 -24.67
CA ALA A 124 -12.46 11.78 -24.56
C ALA A 124 -12.78 10.30 -24.38
N ILE A 125 -13.70 9.96 -23.50
CA ILE A 125 -14.32 8.65 -23.48
C ILE A 125 -15.11 8.50 -24.80
N PRO A 126 -14.84 7.51 -25.66
CA PRO A 126 -15.63 7.28 -26.86
C PRO A 126 -17.10 7.04 -26.52
N TYR A 127 -18.01 7.41 -27.43
CA TYR A 127 -19.42 7.03 -27.26
C TYR A 127 -19.56 5.52 -27.25
N GLY A 128 -20.33 4.99 -26.31
CA GLY A 128 -20.55 3.56 -26.19
C GLY A 128 -21.21 3.12 -24.90
N ARG A 129 -21.40 1.84 -24.80
CA ARG A 129 -21.84 1.18 -23.58
C ARG A 129 -20.66 0.48 -22.91
N TYR A 130 -20.49 0.72 -21.62
CA TYR A 130 -19.35 0.23 -20.87
C TYR A 130 -19.79 -0.58 -19.65
N LYS A 131 -19.09 -1.68 -19.39
CA LYS A 131 -19.03 -2.26 -18.05
C LYS A 131 -18.18 -1.34 -17.19
N VAL A 132 -18.65 -1.05 -15.99
CA VAL A 132 -17.94 -0.26 -14.99
C VAL A 132 -17.53 -1.19 -13.85
N VAL A 133 -16.26 -1.15 -13.50
CA VAL A 133 -15.73 -1.83 -12.31
C VAL A 133 -15.14 -0.75 -11.41
N ALA A 134 -15.54 -0.73 -10.14
CA ALA A 134 -14.99 0.22 -9.18
C ALA A 134 -14.59 -0.47 -7.89
N TRP A 135 -13.48 -0.02 -7.29
CA TRP A 135 -12.97 -0.58 -6.03
C TRP A 135 -12.06 0.40 -5.29
N ARG A 136 -11.79 0.08 -4.03
CA ARG A 136 -10.87 0.83 -3.18
C ARG A 136 -9.98 -0.14 -2.39
N GLY A 137 -8.91 -0.62 -3.03
CA GLY A 137 -8.00 -1.59 -2.42
C GLY A 137 -8.68 -2.90 -2.03
N ILE A 138 -8.03 -3.63 -1.14
CA ILE A 138 -8.39 -5.01 -0.75
C ILE A 138 -9.43 -5.07 0.38
N GLU A 139 -9.69 -3.96 1.05
CA GLU A 139 -10.64 -3.86 2.17
C GLU A 139 -12.10 -3.74 1.73
N TYR A 140 -12.34 -3.49 0.44
CA TYR A 140 -13.66 -3.20 -0.10
C TYR A 140 -14.09 -4.24 -1.12
N GLU A 141 -15.40 -4.47 -1.16
CA GLU A 141 -16.01 -5.23 -2.24
C GLU A 141 -15.91 -4.47 -3.56
N ARG A 142 -15.81 -5.20 -4.64
CA ARG A 142 -15.78 -4.68 -5.98
C ARG A 142 -17.20 -4.39 -6.47
N PHE A 143 -17.44 -3.16 -6.91
CA PHE A 143 -18.66 -2.80 -7.62
C PHE A 143 -18.55 -3.19 -9.09
N GLU A 144 -19.61 -3.74 -9.64
CA GLU A 144 -19.78 -3.94 -11.08
C GLU A 144 -21.12 -3.38 -11.55
N GLY A 145 -21.09 -2.66 -12.67
CA GLY A 145 -22.28 -2.04 -13.25
C GLY A 145 -22.13 -1.83 -14.74
N VAL A 146 -23.10 -1.18 -15.35
CA VAL A 146 -23.10 -0.82 -16.77
C VAL A 146 -23.52 0.63 -16.89
N VAL A 147 -22.86 1.36 -17.78
CA VAL A 147 -23.22 2.74 -18.15
C VAL A 147 -23.36 2.86 -19.66
N ASP A 148 -24.36 3.61 -20.09
CA ASP A 148 -24.58 3.96 -21.49
C ASP A 148 -24.18 5.43 -21.72
N LEU A 149 -23.06 5.60 -22.40
CA LEU A 149 -22.45 6.89 -22.74
C LEU A 149 -22.66 7.23 -24.22
N SER A 150 -23.79 6.84 -24.80
CA SER A 150 -24.13 7.19 -26.17
C SER A 150 -24.23 8.72 -26.38
N GLU A 151 -24.13 9.16 -27.62
CA GLU A 151 -24.24 10.58 -27.98
C GLU A 151 -25.58 11.17 -27.52
N GLY A 152 -25.53 12.40 -27.02
CA GLY A 152 -26.74 13.13 -26.68
C GLY A 152 -27.40 12.81 -25.36
N ARG A 153 -26.73 12.10 -24.50
CA ARG A 153 -27.27 11.73 -23.19
C ARG A 153 -27.21 12.84 -22.14
N GLY A 154 -26.53 13.95 -22.44
CA GLY A 154 -26.30 15.00 -21.46
C GLY A 154 -25.38 14.52 -20.34
N VAL A 155 -25.73 14.80 -19.09
CA VAL A 155 -24.97 14.29 -17.92
C VAL A 155 -25.49 12.90 -17.56
N VAL A 156 -24.63 11.89 -17.67
CA VAL A 156 -24.88 10.52 -17.22
C VAL A 156 -24.22 10.36 -15.86
N GLU A 157 -25.02 10.27 -14.82
CA GLU A 157 -24.52 10.12 -13.44
C GLU A 157 -24.49 8.65 -13.02
N LEU A 158 -23.38 8.23 -12.39
CA LEU A 158 -23.23 6.93 -11.74
C LEU A 158 -22.83 7.15 -10.27
N ALA A 159 -23.74 6.81 -9.36
CA ALA A 159 -23.47 6.81 -7.94
C ALA A 159 -23.09 5.40 -7.48
N ILE A 160 -21.92 5.25 -6.90
CA ILE A 160 -21.36 3.99 -6.41
C ILE A 160 -21.20 4.09 -4.89
N ALA A 161 -21.88 3.22 -4.17
CA ALA A 161 -21.67 3.00 -2.76
C ALA A 161 -20.80 1.74 -2.60
N LEU A 162 -19.55 1.91 -2.19
CA LEU A 162 -18.66 0.79 -1.91
C LEU A 162 -18.98 0.20 -0.54
N GLU A 163 -18.95 -1.12 -0.46
CA GLU A 163 -19.13 -1.89 0.76
C GLU A 163 -17.76 -2.33 1.29
N ARG A 164 -17.49 -2.08 2.58
CA ARG A 164 -16.30 -2.64 3.21
C ARG A 164 -16.51 -4.12 3.48
N ALA A 165 -15.59 -4.94 3.02
CA ALA A 165 -15.55 -6.36 3.30
C ALA A 165 -15.06 -6.65 4.73
N TRP A 166 -14.09 -5.85 5.20
CA TRP A 166 -13.52 -5.97 6.53
C TRP A 166 -12.86 -4.66 6.98
N ILE A 167 -12.62 -4.53 8.28
CA ILE A 167 -12.00 -3.35 8.87
C ILE A 167 -10.87 -3.82 9.79
N PRO A 168 -9.62 -3.48 9.50
CA PRO A 168 -8.53 -3.72 10.43
C PRO A 168 -8.63 -2.75 11.61
N HIS A 169 -8.58 -3.25 12.82
CA HIS A 169 -8.65 -2.42 14.02
C HIS A 169 -7.25 -2.11 14.55
N GLY A 170 -7.03 -0.85 14.95
CA GLY A 170 -5.77 -0.42 15.55
C GLY A 170 -4.57 -0.53 14.61
N THR A 171 -4.80 -0.39 13.29
CA THR A 171 -3.73 -0.45 12.30
C THR A 171 -3.82 0.68 11.28
N LEU A 172 -2.70 0.95 10.62
CA LEU A 172 -2.62 1.78 9.42
C LEU A 172 -2.09 0.95 8.25
N ALA A 173 -2.76 1.04 7.10
CA ALA A 173 -2.31 0.42 5.85
C ALA A 173 -1.19 1.26 5.24
N ALA A 174 -0.03 0.66 5.02
CA ALA A 174 1.14 1.33 4.48
C ALA A 174 1.66 0.68 3.21
N ASP A 175 2.19 1.52 2.31
CA ASP A 175 3.01 1.14 1.16
C ASP A 175 4.30 1.96 1.22
N LEU A 176 5.38 1.33 1.67
CA LEU A 176 6.63 1.98 2.01
C LEU A 176 7.70 1.84 0.91
N HIS A 177 7.26 1.44 -0.29
CA HIS A 177 8.10 1.33 -1.47
C HIS A 177 7.30 1.71 -2.72
N VAL A 178 7.37 2.99 -3.06
CA VAL A 178 6.70 3.56 -4.24
C VAL A 178 7.58 4.60 -4.92
N HIS A 179 7.45 4.71 -6.24
CA HIS A 179 8.22 5.63 -7.07
C HIS A 179 7.34 6.68 -7.73
N ALA A 180 7.89 7.88 -7.89
CA ALA A 180 7.25 8.99 -8.59
C ALA A 180 8.27 9.72 -9.48
N TYR A 181 8.03 10.99 -9.79
CA TYR A 181 8.74 11.72 -10.84
C TYR A 181 10.25 11.90 -10.59
N ALA A 182 10.72 11.86 -9.35
CA ALA A 182 12.14 12.00 -9.05
C ALA A 182 12.94 10.70 -9.29
N SER A 183 12.26 9.57 -9.39
CA SER A 183 12.88 8.30 -9.77
C SER A 183 13.25 8.28 -11.26
N ASN A 184 14.40 7.68 -11.59
CA ASN A 184 14.90 7.64 -12.96
C ASN A 184 14.09 6.73 -13.90
N ASP A 185 13.21 5.92 -13.37
CA ASP A 185 12.37 4.93 -14.05
C ASP A 185 10.87 5.13 -13.85
N SER A 186 10.48 6.23 -13.22
CA SER A 186 9.09 6.66 -13.12
C SER A 186 8.88 8.05 -13.73
N THR A 187 7.78 8.22 -14.45
CA THR A 187 7.35 9.52 -15.00
C THR A 187 6.10 10.03 -14.32
N LEU A 188 5.63 9.36 -13.27
CA LEU A 188 4.39 9.67 -12.60
C LEU A 188 4.55 10.90 -11.68
N PRO A 189 3.79 12.00 -11.90
CA PRO A 189 3.85 13.15 -11.02
C PRO A 189 3.41 12.82 -9.58
N ASN A 190 4.05 13.42 -8.59
CA ASN A 190 3.77 13.20 -7.17
C ASN A 190 2.29 13.34 -6.80
N PRO A 191 1.52 14.37 -7.24
CA PRO A 191 0.10 14.45 -6.92
C PRO A 191 -0.72 13.27 -7.46
N GLN A 192 -0.34 12.71 -8.61
CA GLN A 192 -0.99 11.51 -9.15
C GLN A 192 -0.69 10.29 -8.29
N ARG A 193 0.54 10.18 -7.78
CA ARG A 193 0.92 9.13 -6.82
C ARG A 193 0.09 9.21 -5.54
N VAL A 194 -0.07 10.42 -4.97
CA VAL A 194 -0.92 10.63 -3.77
C VAL A 194 -2.36 10.15 -4.03
N ILE A 195 -2.96 10.56 -5.15
CA ILE A 195 -4.35 10.17 -5.47
C ILE A 195 -4.45 8.66 -5.70
N ALA A 196 -3.47 8.06 -6.37
CA ALA A 196 -3.44 6.62 -6.67
C ALA A 196 -3.34 5.77 -5.38
N GLN A 197 -2.45 6.15 -4.47
CA GLN A 197 -2.31 5.51 -3.15
C GLN A 197 -3.58 5.69 -2.31
N ALA A 198 -4.13 6.91 -2.25
CA ALA A 198 -5.40 7.16 -1.56
C ALA A 198 -6.55 6.35 -2.15
N ALA A 199 -6.64 6.22 -3.49
CA ALA A 199 -7.64 5.39 -4.18
C ALA A 199 -7.44 3.89 -3.94
N ALA A 200 -6.23 3.46 -3.63
CA ALA A 200 -5.93 2.09 -3.21
C ALA A 200 -6.28 1.81 -1.74
N GLY A 201 -6.65 2.83 -0.96
CA GLY A 201 -6.91 2.69 0.47
C GLY A 201 -5.64 2.67 1.33
N VAL A 202 -4.48 3.01 0.77
CA VAL A 202 -3.24 3.21 1.52
C VAL A 202 -3.38 4.46 2.38
N GLN A 203 -2.94 4.37 3.62
CA GLN A 203 -3.03 5.43 4.63
C GLN A 203 -1.67 6.07 4.93
N VAL A 204 -0.59 5.32 4.79
CA VAL A 204 0.78 5.82 4.97
C VAL A 204 1.60 5.43 3.75
N VAL A 205 2.21 6.41 3.10
CA VAL A 205 3.05 6.19 1.91
C VAL A 205 4.49 6.64 2.17
N GLY A 206 5.44 5.77 1.85
CA GLY A 206 6.87 6.10 1.81
C GLY A 206 7.29 6.35 0.36
N LEU A 207 7.57 7.63 0.01
CA LEU A 207 8.09 7.95 -1.32
C LEU A 207 9.56 7.57 -1.40
N SER A 208 9.86 6.48 -2.09
CA SER A 208 11.20 5.88 -2.14
C SER A 208 11.84 6.00 -3.52
N ASP A 209 11.81 7.20 -4.11
CA ASP A 209 12.47 7.46 -5.40
C ASP A 209 13.96 7.10 -5.34
N HIS A 210 14.49 6.47 -6.40
CA HIS A 210 15.88 5.98 -6.45
C HIS A 210 16.90 7.07 -6.11
N ASN A 211 17.67 6.85 -5.05
CA ASN A 211 18.76 7.73 -4.60
C ASN A 211 18.30 9.19 -4.44
N THR A 212 17.08 9.39 -3.93
CA THR A 212 16.50 10.71 -3.74
C THR A 212 15.66 10.75 -2.47
N ASN A 213 16.09 11.49 -1.45
CA ASN A 213 15.27 11.74 -0.27
C ASN A 213 14.06 12.58 -0.67
N GLY A 214 12.87 12.08 -0.45
CA GLY A 214 11.62 12.74 -0.83
C GLY A 214 10.45 12.43 0.08
N ASP A 215 9.44 13.30 0.04
CA ASP A 215 8.13 13.11 0.70
C ASP A 215 7.00 13.63 -0.20
N LEU A 216 5.76 13.40 0.22
CA LEU A 216 4.55 13.84 -0.48
C LEU A 216 3.71 14.85 0.34
N ASP A 217 4.26 15.43 1.38
CA ASP A 217 3.52 16.31 2.30
C ASP A 217 2.93 17.53 1.61
N ALA A 218 3.69 18.15 0.70
CA ALA A 218 3.25 19.34 -0.04
C ALA A 218 2.05 19.00 -0.93
N GLU A 219 2.10 17.90 -1.63
CA GLU A 219 1.03 17.42 -2.53
C GLU A 219 -0.21 16.97 -1.75
N ILE A 220 -0.02 16.29 -0.62
CA ILE A 220 -1.12 15.90 0.29
C ILE A 220 -1.84 17.15 0.81
N ALA A 221 -1.09 18.19 1.20
CA ALA A 221 -1.64 19.45 1.68
C ALA A 221 -2.37 20.20 0.55
N GLU A 222 -1.79 20.29 -0.66
CA GLU A 222 -2.43 20.94 -1.83
C GLU A 222 -3.72 20.23 -2.22
N LEU A 223 -3.74 18.92 -2.19
CA LEU A 223 -4.91 18.09 -2.51
C LEU A 223 -5.92 18.00 -1.34
N GLN A 224 -5.60 18.54 -0.17
CA GLN A 224 -6.42 18.48 1.04
C GLN A 224 -6.74 17.04 1.48
N LEU A 225 -5.81 16.12 1.32
CA LEU A 225 -5.97 14.69 1.61
C LEU A 225 -5.36 14.25 2.95
N GLY A 226 -4.89 15.16 3.81
CA GLY A 226 -4.23 14.82 5.07
C GLY A 226 -5.09 14.04 6.09
N GLN A 227 -6.42 13.97 5.90
CA GLN A 227 -7.30 13.08 6.68
C GLN A 227 -7.41 11.67 6.09
N VAL A 228 -6.83 11.43 4.91
CA VAL A 228 -6.96 10.20 4.14
C VAL A 228 -5.64 9.47 4.02
N ILE A 229 -4.54 10.21 3.87
CA ILE A 229 -3.19 9.69 3.65
C ILE A 229 -2.15 10.61 4.30
N ALA A 230 -1.11 10.00 4.84
CA ALA A 230 0.09 10.65 5.35
C ALA A 230 1.31 10.17 4.56
N SER A 231 2.39 10.96 4.55
CA SER A 231 3.66 10.58 3.94
C SER A 231 4.74 10.38 5.00
N ILE A 232 5.67 9.47 4.71
CA ILE A 232 6.95 9.36 5.41
C ILE A 232 8.03 9.68 4.38
N ALA A 233 8.94 10.58 4.74
CA ALA A 233 10.09 10.89 3.91
C ALA A 233 10.98 9.65 3.79
N SER A 234 11.30 9.25 2.56
CA SER A 234 12.05 8.02 2.32
C SER A 234 12.94 8.11 1.07
N ASP A 235 13.72 7.09 0.86
CA ASP A 235 14.61 6.90 -0.30
C ASP A 235 14.73 5.40 -0.56
N GLU A 236 14.88 5.01 -1.80
CA GLU A 236 15.46 3.72 -2.15
C GLU A 236 16.92 3.91 -2.54
N LEU A 237 17.85 3.68 -1.58
CA LEU A 237 19.26 3.66 -1.87
C LEU A 237 19.57 2.50 -2.82
N THR A 238 19.91 2.85 -4.06
CA THR A 238 20.02 1.92 -5.18
C THR A 238 21.44 1.83 -5.69
N SER A 239 22.02 0.64 -5.61
CA SER A 239 23.29 0.30 -6.24
C SER A 239 23.11 -0.76 -7.34
N ASP A 240 24.17 -1.02 -8.11
CA ASP A 240 24.18 -2.09 -9.12
C ASP A 240 23.97 -3.50 -8.52
N GLN A 241 24.05 -3.65 -7.20
CA GLN A 241 24.03 -4.96 -6.52
C GLN A 241 22.84 -5.13 -5.56
N LEU A 242 22.27 -4.02 -5.05
CA LEU A 242 21.32 -4.06 -3.96
C LEU A 242 20.47 -2.79 -3.93
N HIS A 243 19.20 -2.93 -3.58
CA HIS A 243 18.28 -1.84 -3.25
C HIS A 243 17.85 -1.93 -1.78
N VAL A 244 17.85 -0.78 -1.13
CA VAL A 244 17.54 -0.65 0.31
C VAL A 244 16.64 0.54 0.54
N GLY A 245 15.43 0.30 1.03
CA GLY A 245 14.55 1.36 1.51
C GLY A 245 15.06 1.94 2.83
N VAL A 246 15.05 3.26 2.96
CA VAL A 246 15.42 3.95 4.20
C VAL A 246 14.37 4.99 4.58
N TYR A 247 13.87 4.95 5.81
CA TYR A 247 12.85 5.86 6.32
C TYR A 247 12.75 5.85 7.87
N PRO A 248 12.37 6.99 8.53
CA PRO A 248 12.26 8.31 7.91
C PRO A 248 13.65 8.88 7.59
N VAL A 249 13.74 9.74 6.57
CA VAL A 249 14.95 10.45 6.20
C VAL A 249 14.75 11.96 6.28
N GLU A 250 15.83 12.71 6.47
CA GLU A 250 15.78 14.17 6.34
C GLU A 250 15.82 14.58 4.87
N VAL A 251 14.92 15.48 4.45
CA VAL A 251 14.86 16.00 3.08
C VAL A 251 15.48 17.40 3.04
N ASP A 252 16.69 17.51 2.52
CA ASP A 252 17.29 18.82 2.23
C ASP A 252 16.78 19.36 0.88
N ARG A 253 15.73 20.17 0.92
CA ARG A 253 15.11 20.76 -0.28
C ARG A 253 16.01 21.75 -1.02
N GLY A 254 17.15 22.14 -0.44
CA GLY A 254 18.16 23.00 -1.05
C GLY A 254 19.28 22.23 -1.76
N ALA A 255 19.40 20.95 -1.51
CA ALA A 255 20.43 20.09 -2.09
C ALA A 255 19.88 19.23 -3.24
N PRO A 256 20.74 18.86 -4.22
CA PRO A 256 20.37 17.86 -5.22
C PRO A 256 19.95 16.54 -4.57
N ALA A 257 18.95 15.88 -5.14
CA ALA A 257 18.44 14.58 -4.69
C ALA A 257 18.05 14.57 -3.19
N GLY A 258 17.59 15.70 -2.64
CA GLY A 258 17.20 15.80 -1.24
C GLY A 258 18.34 15.61 -0.23
N GLY A 259 19.60 15.72 -0.66
CA GLY A 259 20.78 15.57 0.18
C GLY A 259 21.49 14.21 0.10
N VAL A 260 21.04 13.30 -0.75
CA VAL A 260 21.69 11.98 -0.93
C VAL A 260 23.05 12.13 -1.60
N PRO A 261 24.12 11.47 -1.11
CA PRO A 261 25.45 11.51 -1.76
C PRO A 261 25.49 10.58 -2.99
N GLY A 262 24.71 10.92 -4.04
CA GLY A 262 24.35 10.03 -5.15
C GLY A 262 25.48 9.32 -5.90
N ALA A 263 26.68 9.94 -6.07
CA ALA A 263 27.76 9.30 -6.83
C ALA A 263 28.43 8.12 -6.11
N SER A 264 28.31 8.02 -4.78
CA SER A 264 28.87 6.94 -3.98
C SER A 264 27.90 5.76 -3.84
N VAL A 265 26.60 5.98 -4.02
CA VAL A 265 25.55 4.96 -3.83
C VAL A 265 25.52 3.97 -4.98
N ALA A 266 25.52 4.42 -6.24
CA ALA A 266 25.33 3.58 -7.42
C ALA A 266 26.32 2.41 -7.55
N ARG A 267 27.53 2.53 -7.00
CA ARG A 267 28.58 1.50 -7.04
C ARG A 267 28.89 0.85 -5.69
N ALA A 268 28.07 1.16 -4.67
CA ALA A 268 28.28 0.63 -3.35
C ALA A 268 28.09 -0.89 -3.31
N SER A 269 29.01 -1.59 -2.67
CA SER A 269 28.79 -2.97 -2.29
C SER A 269 27.68 -3.07 -1.24
N PRO A 270 27.07 -4.24 -1.02
CA PRO A 270 26.04 -4.41 0.00
C PRO A 270 26.44 -3.86 1.38
N ARG A 271 27.66 -4.12 1.83
CA ARG A 271 28.15 -3.59 3.10
C ARG A 271 28.21 -2.07 3.11
N GLN A 272 28.77 -1.47 2.06
CA GLN A 272 28.86 -0.02 1.96
C GLN A 272 27.47 0.65 1.88
N LEU A 273 26.51 -0.01 1.24
CA LEU A 273 25.14 0.52 1.17
C LEU A 273 24.46 0.52 2.54
N PHE A 274 24.61 -0.56 3.32
CA PHE A 274 24.13 -0.58 4.70
C PHE A 274 24.86 0.44 5.59
N ASP A 275 26.18 0.57 5.45
CA ASP A 275 26.95 1.57 6.20
C ASP A 275 26.47 3.01 5.88
N LEU A 276 26.14 3.30 4.61
CA LEU A 276 25.54 4.57 4.19
C LEU A 276 24.16 4.77 4.81
N ALA A 277 23.29 3.77 4.75
CA ALA A 277 21.94 3.83 5.32
C ALA A 277 22.00 4.08 6.84
N ARG A 278 22.87 3.37 7.56
CA ARG A 278 23.04 3.53 9.01
C ARG A 278 23.67 4.86 9.42
N ALA A 279 24.45 5.48 8.53
CA ALA A 279 25.05 6.79 8.77
C ALA A 279 24.05 7.96 8.57
N MET A 280 22.87 7.73 8.03
CA MET A 280 21.85 8.75 7.83
C MET A 280 21.30 9.24 9.18
N PRO A 281 20.99 10.56 9.31
CA PRO A 281 20.41 11.11 10.52
C PRO A 281 19.09 10.44 10.92
N GLY A 282 18.76 10.48 12.21
CA GLY A 282 17.46 9.99 12.71
C GLY A 282 17.36 8.48 12.90
N HIS A 283 18.43 7.73 12.61
CA HIS A 283 18.44 6.27 12.70
C HIS A 283 17.28 5.64 11.94
N PRO A 284 17.23 5.77 10.61
CA PRO A 284 16.13 5.27 9.80
C PRO A 284 15.98 3.75 9.95
N ILE A 285 14.80 3.24 9.66
CA ILE A 285 14.58 1.84 9.33
C ILE A 285 15.34 1.56 8.03
N VAL A 286 16.05 0.46 8.00
CA VAL A 286 16.72 -0.06 6.81
C VAL A 286 15.93 -1.28 6.35
N GLN A 287 15.28 -1.16 5.20
CA GLN A 287 14.43 -2.18 4.60
C GLN A 287 15.17 -2.85 3.45
N LEU A 288 15.27 -4.16 3.47
CA LEU A 288 15.79 -4.93 2.34
C LEU A 288 14.69 -5.09 1.28
N ASN A 289 14.85 -4.43 0.13
CA ASN A 289 13.88 -4.42 -0.96
C ASN A 289 14.03 -5.67 -1.83
N HIS A 290 12.91 -6.22 -2.28
CA HIS A 290 12.78 -7.35 -3.24
C HIS A 290 13.99 -8.31 -3.27
N PRO A 291 14.31 -8.99 -2.15
CA PRO A 291 15.58 -9.70 -1.94
C PRO A 291 15.84 -10.87 -2.90
N ARG A 292 14.83 -11.29 -3.66
CA ARG A 292 14.88 -12.35 -4.68
C ARG A 292 14.58 -11.84 -6.09
N PHE A 293 15.02 -10.64 -6.43
CA PHE A 293 14.80 -10.06 -7.75
C PHE A 293 16.08 -10.02 -8.60
N ARG A 294 16.56 -11.16 -9.04
CA ARG A 294 17.70 -11.28 -9.98
C ARG A 294 18.98 -10.59 -9.46
N VAL A 295 19.66 -9.82 -10.37
CA VAL A 295 21.02 -9.30 -10.11
C VAL A 295 21.09 -8.12 -9.15
N THR A 296 20.00 -7.39 -8.95
CA THR A 296 19.93 -6.22 -8.04
C THR A 296 19.33 -6.58 -6.69
N SER A 297 19.40 -7.84 -6.29
CA SER A 297 18.84 -8.34 -5.04
C SER A 297 19.87 -9.11 -4.23
N LEU A 298 19.79 -8.94 -2.92
CA LEU A 298 20.82 -9.45 -2.03
C LEU A 298 20.95 -10.99 -2.09
N TYR A 299 19.83 -11.70 -2.05
CA TYR A 299 19.85 -13.17 -1.96
C TYR A 299 20.24 -13.82 -3.29
N ASP A 300 19.66 -13.35 -4.40
CA ASP A 300 20.00 -13.87 -5.72
C ASP A 300 21.40 -13.42 -6.16
N GLY A 301 21.76 -12.15 -5.90
CA GLY A 301 23.06 -11.59 -6.24
C GLY A 301 24.21 -12.33 -5.54
N THR A 302 24.00 -12.72 -4.28
CA THR A 302 24.97 -13.51 -3.51
C THR A 302 24.80 -15.02 -3.68
N ARG A 303 23.75 -15.46 -4.42
CA ARG A 303 23.42 -16.88 -4.65
C ARG A 303 23.15 -17.66 -3.36
N TRP A 304 22.62 -16.99 -2.36
CA TRP A 304 22.24 -17.66 -1.12
C TRP A 304 21.08 -18.63 -1.38
N ASP A 305 21.21 -19.86 -0.87
CA ASP A 305 20.22 -20.92 -1.07
C ASP A 305 19.03 -20.86 -0.08
N GLY A 306 19.08 -19.93 0.89
CA GLY A 306 18.05 -19.78 1.92
C GLY A 306 18.20 -20.80 3.07
N VAL A 307 19.26 -21.59 3.10
CA VAL A 307 19.50 -22.66 4.09
C VAL A 307 20.87 -22.53 4.75
N ALA A 308 21.91 -22.24 3.96
CA ALA A 308 23.28 -22.12 4.48
C ALA A 308 23.40 -20.98 5.49
N TRP A 309 24.02 -21.25 6.63
CA TRP A 309 24.22 -20.27 7.69
C TRP A 309 25.69 -20.20 8.12
N PRO A 310 26.30 -19.02 8.38
CA PRO A 310 25.71 -17.70 8.10
C PRO A 310 25.58 -17.42 6.59
N PRO A 311 24.65 -16.52 6.18
CA PRO A 311 24.54 -16.13 4.78
C PRO A 311 25.79 -15.35 4.32
N PRO A 312 26.11 -15.33 3.02
CA PRO A 312 27.32 -14.68 2.49
C PRO A 312 27.20 -13.14 2.37
N PHE A 313 26.36 -12.52 3.21
CA PHE A 313 26.10 -11.07 3.20
C PHE A 313 25.85 -10.54 4.63
N PRO A 314 26.02 -9.23 4.86
CA PRO A 314 25.70 -8.62 6.14
C PRO A 314 24.19 -8.59 6.40
N LEU A 315 23.78 -8.86 7.64
CA LEU A 315 22.38 -8.81 8.11
C LEU A 315 22.08 -7.48 8.82
N ASP A 316 22.42 -6.36 8.19
CA ASP A 316 22.30 -5.03 8.81
C ASP A 316 21.06 -4.28 8.28
N PHE A 317 19.90 -4.91 8.44
CA PHE A 317 18.61 -4.34 8.09
C PHE A 317 17.57 -4.65 9.18
N ASP A 318 16.49 -3.89 9.22
CA ASP A 318 15.42 -3.96 10.23
C ASP A 318 14.15 -4.61 9.69
N ALA A 319 13.98 -4.59 8.38
CA ALA A 319 12.79 -5.06 7.70
C ALA A 319 13.13 -5.73 6.36
N VAL A 320 12.27 -6.62 5.90
CA VAL A 320 12.43 -7.36 4.64
C VAL A 320 11.12 -7.35 3.86
N GLU A 321 11.16 -7.05 2.59
CA GLU A 321 10.04 -7.29 1.69
C GLU A 321 9.86 -8.78 1.45
N VAL A 322 8.93 -9.37 2.19
CA VAL A 322 8.48 -10.75 1.94
C VAL A 322 7.50 -10.79 0.78
N LEU A 323 6.75 -9.69 0.60
CA LEU A 323 5.81 -9.48 -0.51
C LEU A 323 6.20 -8.21 -1.26
N ALA A 324 6.48 -8.32 -2.54
CA ALA A 324 6.70 -7.18 -3.41
C ALA A 324 5.75 -7.25 -4.61
N GLY A 325 4.95 -6.21 -4.83
CA GLY A 325 3.96 -6.18 -5.90
C GLY A 325 4.59 -6.27 -7.28
N TYR A 326 5.71 -5.60 -7.48
CA TYR A 326 6.47 -5.59 -8.72
C TYR A 326 6.99 -6.98 -9.12
N THR A 327 7.31 -7.78 -8.17
CA THR A 327 7.91 -9.07 -8.42
C THR A 327 6.90 -10.18 -8.62
N ALA A 328 5.63 -9.91 -8.74
CA ALA A 328 4.57 -10.86 -9.05
C ALA A 328 4.62 -12.20 -8.30
N PHE A 329 5.38 -12.29 -7.26
CA PHE A 329 6.00 -13.49 -6.75
C PHE A 329 5.23 -14.05 -5.56
N ASN A 330 4.07 -13.49 -5.35
CA ASN A 330 3.05 -14.03 -4.50
C ASN A 330 2.26 -15.12 -5.23
N VAL A 331 2.94 -15.92 -6.07
CA VAL A 331 2.30 -17.02 -6.78
C VAL A 331 2.81 -18.31 -6.18
N PRO A 332 1.98 -19.07 -5.49
CA PRO A 332 2.33 -20.39 -5.00
C PRO A 332 2.93 -21.24 -6.13
N GLY A 333 4.08 -21.84 -5.85
CA GLY A 333 4.86 -22.58 -6.85
C GLY A 333 5.79 -21.71 -7.70
N ASP A 334 5.75 -20.37 -7.61
CA ASP A 334 6.88 -19.56 -8.03
C ASP A 334 7.98 -19.68 -6.96
N ARG A 335 9.11 -20.20 -7.38
CA ARG A 335 10.24 -20.47 -6.48
C ARG A 335 10.69 -19.24 -5.68
N ARG A 336 10.52 -18.04 -6.24
CA ARG A 336 10.95 -16.79 -5.59
C ARG A 336 10.06 -16.41 -4.41
N PHE A 337 8.76 -16.66 -4.52
CA PHE A 337 7.84 -16.45 -3.42
C PHE A 337 8.05 -17.46 -2.28
N ASP A 338 8.03 -18.76 -2.61
CA ASP A 338 8.24 -19.83 -1.63
C ASP A 338 9.63 -19.70 -0.96
N ASP A 339 10.63 -19.31 -1.75
CA ASP A 339 11.97 -19.03 -1.24
C ASP A 339 11.97 -17.81 -0.32
N GLY A 340 11.27 -16.73 -0.63
CA GLY A 340 11.22 -15.50 0.19
C GLY A 340 10.62 -15.74 1.58
N VAL A 341 9.55 -16.49 1.68
CA VAL A 341 8.93 -16.87 2.97
C VAL A 341 9.85 -17.79 3.76
N ARG A 342 10.46 -18.78 3.10
CA ARG A 342 11.44 -19.68 3.72
C ARG A 342 12.64 -18.90 4.24
N ASP A 343 13.21 -18.02 3.44
CA ASP A 343 14.37 -17.20 3.79
C ASP A 343 14.09 -16.35 5.03
N PHE A 344 12.93 -15.71 5.09
CA PHE A 344 12.48 -14.95 6.23
C PHE A 344 12.42 -15.82 7.49
N TYR A 345 11.76 -16.97 7.43
CA TYR A 345 11.68 -17.88 8.59
C TYR A 345 13.04 -18.49 8.96
N THR A 346 13.90 -18.77 8.00
CA THR A 346 15.27 -19.24 8.28
C THR A 346 16.04 -18.19 9.08
N MET A 347 15.97 -16.92 8.72
CA MET A 347 16.64 -15.85 9.47
C MET A 347 16.08 -15.69 10.89
N ILE A 348 14.76 -15.71 11.05
CA ILE A 348 14.13 -15.68 12.39
C ILE A 348 14.60 -16.87 13.23
N ASP A 349 14.71 -18.05 12.61
CA ASP A 349 15.15 -19.26 13.29
C ASP A 349 16.60 -19.18 13.79
N HIS A 350 17.43 -18.40 13.10
CA HIS A 350 18.80 -18.09 13.51
C HIS A 350 18.92 -16.86 14.41
N GLY A 351 17.80 -16.29 14.87
CA GLY A 351 17.79 -15.20 15.84
C GLY A 351 17.80 -13.79 15.23
N HIS A 352 17.66 -13.65 13.91
CA HIS A 352 17.61 -12.35 13.25
C HIS A 352 16.15 -11.93 13.03
N LEU A 353 15.71 -10.95 13.83
CA LEU A 353 14.33 -10.51 13.91
C LEU A 353 14.10 -9.27 13.03
N PHE A 354 13.38 -9.46 11.94
CA PHE A 354 13.01 -8.43 10.98
C PHE A 354 11.50 -8.25 10.92
N ALA A 355 11.04 -7.06 10.54
CA ALA A 355 9.64 -6.86 10.15
C ALA A 355 9.39 -7.49 8.78
N ALA A 356 8.31 -8.28 8.65
CA ALA A 356 7.86 -8.81 7.36
C ALA A 356 7.00 -7.77 6.66
N LEU A 357 7.46 -7.18 5.56
CA LEU A 357 6.77 -6.13 4.85
C LEU A 357 6.19 -6.61 3.52
N GLY A 358 5.11 -5.94 3.11
CA GLY A 358 4.53 -6.00 1.80
C GLY A 358 4.45 -4.59 1.23
N ASN A 359 4.99 -4.35 0.04
CA ASN A 359 4.94 -3.07 -0.65
C ASN A 359 4.68 -3.28 -2.13
N SER A 360 4.28 -2.22 -2.84
CA SER A 360 3.92 -2.35 -4.26
C SER A 360 5.11 -2.24 -5.20
N ASP A 361 6.11 -1.44 -4.88
CA ASP A 361 7.20 -1.08 -5.79
C ASP A 361 6.65 -0.54 -7.12
N THR A 362 5.60 0.30 -7.01
CA THR A 362 4.88 0.80 -8.18
C THR A 362 5.57 2.01 -8.78
N HIS A 363 5.69 2.02 -10.12
CA HIS A 363 6.36 3.07 -10.88
C HIS A 363 5.38 3.88 -11.76
N ASP A 364 4.20 3.32 -12.03
CA ASP A 364 3.15 3.92 -12.86
C ASP A 364 1.74 3.60 -12.31
N LEU A 365 0.70 3.82 -13.10
CA LEU A 365 -0.68 3.58 -12.70
C LEU A 365 -1.27 2.26 -13.20
N ASN A 366 -0.52 1.47 -13.98
CA ASN A 366 -1.09 0.36 -14.75
C ASN A 366 -0.37 -0.97 -14.56
N TRP A 367 0.94 -0.95 -14.46
CA TRP A 367 1.75 -2.16 -14.47
C TRP A 367 1.67 -2.92 -13.17
N VAL A 368 1.93 -2.21 -12.07
CA VAL A 368 1.71 -2.69 -10.70
C VAL A 368 0.87 -1.65 -10.00
N LEU A 369 -0.32 -2.03 -9.56
CA LEU A 369 -1.22 -1.09 -8.93
C LEU A 369 -0.79 -0.80 -7.50
N ASP A 370 -0.91 0.48 -7.14
CA ASP A 370 -0.66 0.98 -5.80
C ASP A 370 -1.35 0.12 -4.74
N GLY A 371 -0.64 -0.19 -3.68
CA GLY A 371 -1.16 -0.88 -2.51
C GLY A 371 -1.77 -2.26 -2.78
N THR A 372 -1.48 -2.92 -3.91
CA THR A 372 -1.90 -4.31 -4.15
C THR A 372 -1.28 -5.23 -3.11
N THR A 373 0.03 -5.07 -2.88
CA THR A 373 0.71 -5.55 -1.69
C THR A 373 0.90 -4.40 -0.74
N ARG A 374 0.64 -4.61 0.55
CA ARG A 374 0.75 -3.60 1.59
C ARG A 374 1.08 -4.19 2.94
N THR A 375 1.53 -3.34 3.83
CA THR A 375 1.78 -3.65 5.23
C THR A 375 0.74 -2.98 6.11
N TYR A 376 0.10 -3.70 6.99
CA TYR A 376 -0.67 -3.14 8.10
C TYR A 376 0.23 -3.06 9.33
N VAL A 377 0.40 -1.85 9.84
CA VAL A 377 1.19 -1.58 11.04
C VAL A 377 0.23 -1.34 12.20
N TYR A 378 0.34 -2.12 13.26
CA TYR A 378 -0.43 -1.87 14.49
C TYR A 378 0.04 -0.56 15.13
N VAL A 379 -0.89 0.32 15.48
CA VAL A 379 -0.61 1.62 16.08
C VAL A 379 -1.55 1.88 17.24
N ASP A 380 -1.10 2.71 18.19
CA ASP A 380 -1.93 3.11 19.33
C ASP A 380 -2.98 4.16 18.91
N ASP A 381 -2.64 4.99 17.93
CA ASP A 381 -3.51 6.02 17.38
C ASP A 381 -3.56 5.95 15.85
N PRO A 382 -4.66 5.47 15.25
CA PRO A 382 -4.79 5.36 13.80
C PRO A 382 -5.20 6.67 13.08
N ARG A 383 -5.16 7.82 13.76
CA ARG A 383 -5.44 9.11 13.13
C ARG A 383 -4.31 9.54 12.20
N LEU A 384 -4.69 10.13 11.08
CA LEU A 384 -3.73 10.65 10.09
C LEU A 384 -3.51 12.17 10.20
N ALA A 385 -4.31 12.86 10.99
CA ALA A 385 -4.17 14.29 11.21
C ALA A 385 -4.43 14.67 12.69
N PRO A 386 -3.38 14.86 13.49
CA PRO A 386 -1.97 14.69 13.12
C PRO A 386 -1.57 13.20 13.04
N PHE A 387 -0.67 12.87 12.12
CA PHE A 387 -0.06 11.55 12.02
C PHE A 387 1.07 11.41 13.05
N ASP A 388 1.05 10.33 13.84
CA ASP A 388 2.13 9.98 14.75
C ASP A 388 3.19 9.12 14.05
N GLU A 389 4.07 9.78 13.28
CA GLU A 389 5.15 9.10 12.58
C GLU A 389 6.08 8.37 13.53
N ALA A 390 6.44 8.98 14.66
CA ALA A 390 7.37 8.38 15.61
C ALA A 390 6.79 7.08 16.22
N GLY A 391 5.51 7.08 16.60
CA GLY A 391 4.80 5.91 17.06
C GLY A 391 4.71 4.83 15.98
N PHE A 392 4.40 5.21 14.74
CA PHE A 392 4.36 4.30 13.60
C PHE A 392 5.72 3.62 13.36
N ILE A 393 6.81 4.37 13.32
CA ILE A 393 8.18 3.82 13.16
C ILE A 393 8.57 2.91 14.34
N ALA A 394 8.17 3.28 15.58
CA ALA A 394 8.42 2.44 16.74
C ALA A 394 7.72 1.07 16.63
N GLN A 395 6.50 1.04 16.13
CA GLN A 395 5.76 -0.21 15.91
C GLN A 395 6.36 -1.06 14.78
N LEU A 396 6.85 -0.43 13.70
CA LEU A 396 7.63 -1.14 12.68
C LEU A 396 8.88 -1.80 13.26
N ARG A 397 9.65 -1.08 14.08
CA ARG A 397 10.83 -1.63 14.78
C ARG A 397 10.47 -2.76 15.73
N ALA A 398 9.30 -2.66 16.36
CA ALA A 398 8.76 -3.72 17.20
C ALA A 398 8.17 -4.88 16.38
N ARG A 399 8.22 -4.83 15.05
CA ARG A 399 7.69 -5.85 14.13
C ARG A 399 6.18 -6.08 14.28
N ARG A 400 5.45 -5.06 14.71
CA ARG A 400 4.00 -5.11 14.92
C ARG A 400 3.27 -4.96 13.59
N VAL A 401 3.41 -5.95 12.67
CA VAL A 401 2.96 -5.84 11.30
C VAL A 401 2.33 -7.13 10.76
N VAL A 402 1.46 -6.92 9.77
CA VAL A 402 0.94 -7.96 8.87
C VAL A 402 1.12 -7.48 7.43
N ALA A 403 1.86 -8.23 6.63
CA ALA A 403 1.98 -8.00 5.20
C ALA A 403 0.93 -8.80 4.43
N THR A 404 0.30 -8.21 3.40
CA THR A 404 -0.76 -8.88 2.66
C THR A 404 -0.88 -8.40 1.21
N SER A 405 -1.36 -9.30 0.35
CA SER A 405 -1.83 -9.00 -1.00
C SER A 405 -3.35 -9.18 -1.17
N GLY A 406 -4.09 -9.49 -0.09
CA GLY A 406 -5.54 -9.70 -0.21
C GLY A 406 -6.26 -9.92 1.10
N PRO A 407 -6.03 -11.04 1.82
CA PRO A 407 -6.74 -11.33 3.06
C PRO A 407 -6.19 -10.49 4.22
N TRP A 408 -7.06 -10.10 5.15
CA TRP A 408 -6.67 -9.64 6.48
C TRP A 408 -6.45 -10.86 7.37
N LEU A 409 -5.32 -10.87 8.05
CA LEU A 409 -4.94 -11.92 8.99
C LEU A 409 -4.78 -11.34 10.39
N ASP A 410 -5.71 -11.69 11.26
CA ASP A 410 -5.68 -11.32 12.68
C ASP A 410 -5.22 -12.52 13.50
N VAL A 411 -4.19 -12.33 14.33
CA VAL A 411 -3.55 -13.41 15.09
C VAL A 411 -3.35 -12.97 16.53
N GLU A 412 -3.91 -13.75 17.44
CA GLU A 412 -3.64 -13.63 18.87
C GLU A 412 -3.11 -14.96 19.42
N ALA A 413 -2.20 -14.86 20.37
CA ALA A 413 -1.67 -16.02 21.08
C ALA A 413 -1.79 -15.83 22.59
N ALA A 414 -2.04 -16.92 23.30
CA ALA A 414 -2.12 -16.98 24.75
C ALA A 414 -1.40 -18.22 25.28
N ALA A 415 -0.94 -18.15 26.52
CA ALA A 415 -0.25 -19.29 27.17
C ALA A 415 -1.14 -20.54 27.31
N ALA A 416 -2.48 -20.36 27.39
CA ALA A 416 -3.45 -21.44 27.44
C ALA A 416 -4.83 -20.95 26.99
N GLN A 417 -5.72 -21.88 26.66
CA GLN A 417 -7.11 -21.57 26.37
C GLN A 417 -7.78 -20.81 27.54
N GLY A 418 -8.41 -19.67 27.22
CA GLY A 418 -9.13 -18.85 28.19
C GLY A 418 -8.24 -17.97 29.07
N ALA A 419 -6.94 -17.88 28.80
CA ALA A 419 -6.08 -16.89 29.44
C ALA A 419 -6.51 -15.48 29.02
N THR A 420 -6.47 -14.53 29.96
CA THR A 420 -6.90 -13.14 29.74
C THR A 420 -5.82 -12.29 29.08
N ALA A 421 -4.56 -12.71 29.19
CA ALA A 421 -3.43 -12.03 28.52
C ALA A 421 -3.19 -12.66 27.15
N THR A 422 -3.32 -11.86 26.10
CA THR A 422 -3.01 -12.23 24.73
C THR A 422 -1.90 -11.35 24.17
N VAL A 423 -1.20 -11.85 23.19
CA VAL A 423 -0.20 -11.12 22.41
C VAL A 423 -0.48 -11.30 20.92
N GLY A 424 -0.11 -10.30 20.12
CA GLY A 424 -0.26 -10.30 18.67
C GLY A 424 1.08 -10.34 17.93
N PRO A 425 1.07 -10.10 16.62
CA PRO A 425 2.26 -10.14 15.76
C PRO A 425 3.42 -9.31 16.31
N GLY A 426 4.64 -9.87 16.26
CA GLY A 426 5.89 -9.24 16.71
C GLY A 426 6.08 -9.20 18.22
N GLN A 427 5.11 -9.62 19.01
CA GLN A 427 5.19 -9.67 20.47
C GLN A 427 5.72 -11.00 20.98
N ALA A 428 5.90 -11.08 22.30
CA ALA A 428 6.37 -12.28 22.98
C ALA A 428 5.44 -12.68 24.12
N LEU A 429 5.33 -13.98 24.37
CA LEU A 429 4.64 -14.52 25.53
C LEU A 429 5.47 -15.62 26.19
N ARG A 430 5.13 -15.95 27.43
CA ARG A 430 5.65 -17.13 28.12
C ARG A 430 4.69 -18.29 27.98
N GLY A 431 5.22 -19.47 27.68
CA GLY A 431 4.40 -20.64 27.58
C GLY A 431 5.22 -21.90 27.32
N HIS A 432 4.69 -23.06 27.70
CA HIS A 432 5.37 -24.34 27.58
C HIS A 432 4.39 -25.43 27.12
N GLY A 433 4.92 -26.44 26.43
CA GLY A 433 4.13 -27.58 25.95
C GLY A 433 3.23 -27.26 24.76
N ALA A 434 2.34 -26.29 24.91
CA ALA A 434 1.50 -25.81 23.83
C ALA A 434 1.08 -24.36 24.06
N ILE A 435 0.89 -23.61 22.97
CA ILE A 435 0.37 -22.25 22.94
C ILE A 435 -1.02 -22.27 22.31
N TRP A 436 -1.95 -21.53 22.89
CA TRP A 436 -3.28 -21.33 22.30
C TRP A 436 -3.22 -20.21 21.27
N LEU A 437 -3.60 -20.50 20.02
CA LEU A 437 -3.75 -19.50 18.98
C LEU A 437 -5.22 -19.25 18.68
N ASP A 438 -5.53 -17.99 18.41
CA ASP A 438 -6.79 -17.51 17.86
C ASP A 438 -6.47 -16.78 16.55
N VAL A 439 -7.02 -17.25 15.44
CA VAL A 439 -6.71 -16.76 14.10
C VAL A 439 -8.01 -16.44 13.37
N THR A 440 -8.16 -15.19 12.92
CA THR A 440 -9.25 -14.79 12.05
C THR A 440 -8.71 -14.35 10.69
N VAL A 441 -9.25 -14.91 9.62
CA VAL A 441 -9.03 -14.46 8.24
C VAL A 441 -10.29 -13.77 7.75
N SER A 442 -10.16 -12.52 7.26
CA SER A 442 -11.25 -11.78 6.62
C SER A 442 -10.84 -11.35 5.22
N GLN A 443 -11.76 -11.44 4.26
CA GLN A 443 -11.45 -11.19 2.86
C GLN A 443 -12.67 -10.70 2.08
N ALA A 444 -12.44 -9.87 1.05
CA ALA A 444 -13.46 -9.51 0.08
C ALA A 444 -13.83 -10.70 -0.81
N ARG A 445 -15.02 -10.65 -1.45
CA ARG A 445 -15.54 -11.77 -2.27
C ARG A 445 -14.66 -12.16 -3.45
N PHE A 446 -13.83 -11.25 -3.92
CA PHE A 446 -12.89 -11.54 -5.01
C PHE A 446 -11.54 -12.08 -4.54
N VAL A 447 -11.31 -12.14 -3.23
CA VAL A 447 -10.12 -12.71 -2.61
C VAL A 447 -10.45 -14.12 -2.14
N HIS A 448 -9.62 -15.08 -2.50
CA HIS A 448 -9.86 -16.49 -2.21
C HIS A 448 -8.65 -17.10 -1.49
N ALA A 449 -8.39 -16.65 -0.25
CA ALA A 449 -7.52 -17.42 0.64
C ALA A 449 -8.29 -18.65 1.10
N ASP A 450 -7.71 -19.81 0.96
CA ASP A 450 -8.36 -21.12 1.19
C ASP A 450 -7.72 -21.91 2.31
N ARG A 451 -6.62 -21.42 2.93
CA ARG A 451 -5.95 -22.11 4.03
C ARG A 451 -5.18 -21.16 4.95
N ILE A 452 -5.07 -21.57 6.21
CA ILE A 452 -4.16 -21.01 7.21
C ILE A 452 -3.02 -22.00 7.38
N ARG A 453 -1.78 -21.53 7.47
CA ARG A 453 -0.60 -22.35 7.78
C ARG A 453 0.06 -21.84 9.06
N ILE A 454 0.40 -22.76 9.95
CA ILE A 454 1.08 -22.47 11.22
C ILE A 454 2.44 -23.12 11.18
N THR A 455 3.48 -22.31 11.29
CA THR A 455 4.89 -22.72 11.28
C THR A 455 5.50 -22.37 12.62
N ILE A 456 6.35 -23.24 13.15
CA ILE A 456 7.13 -22.98 14.37
C ILE A 456 8.62 -23.10 14.11
N GLY A 457 9.42 -22.42 14.95
CA GLY A 457 10.85 -22.67 15.03
C GLY A 457 11.11 -24.01 15.73
N ALA A 458 11.48 -25.05 15.00
CA ALA A 458 11.85 -26.35 15.56
C ALA A 458 13.38 -26.51 15.61
N PRO A 459 13.95 -27.47 16.37
CA PRO A 459 15.38 -27.67 16.45
C PRO A 459 16.07 -27.94 15.11
N ALA A 460 15.33 -28.45 14.12
CA ALA A 460 15.83 -28.73 12.78
C ALA A 460 15.56 -27.61 11.77
N GLY A 461 15.08 -26.47 12.21
CA GLY A 461 14.68 -25.32 11.38
C GLY A 461 13.17 -25.08 11.37
N PRO A 462 12.69 -24.12 10.57
CA PRO A 462 11.27 -23.82 10.43
C PRO A 462 10.45 -25.06 10.07
N GLN A 463 9.39 -25.34 10.82
CA GLN A 463 8.52 -26.52 10.61
C GLN A 463 7.06 -26.10 10.49
N LEU A 464 6.43 -26.42 9.36
CA LEU A 464 4.98 -26.36 9.21
C LEU A 464 4.34 -27.45 10.09
N VAL A 465 3.59 -27.04 11.11
CA VAL A 465 2.98 -27.97 12.08
C VAL A 465 1.49 -28.16 11.87
N GLN A 466 0.82 -27.22 11.22
CA GLN A 466 -0.61 -27.30 10.95
C GLN A 466 -1.00 -26.54 9.69
N THR A 467 -1.95 -27.12 8.95
CA THR A 467 -2.70 -26.44 7.89
C THR A 467 -4.18 -26.56 8.23
N VAL A 468 -4.90 -25.44 8.12
CA VAL A 468 -6.35 -25.38 8.39
C VAL A 468 -7.03 -24.87 7.13
N ASP A 469 -7.95 -25.65 6.58
CA ASP A 469 -8.69 -25.26 5.38
C ASP A 469 -9.73 -24.20 5.72
N ILE A 470 -9.79 -23.15 4.92
CA ILE A 470 -10.83 -22.12 4.96
C ILE A 470 -11.95 -22.57 4.01
N PRO A 471 -13.20 -22.65 4.47
CA PRO A 471 -14.31 -23.04 3.60
C PRO A 471 -14.43 -22.15 2.38
N ALA A 472 -14.70 -22.72 1.21
CA ALA A 472 -14.90 -21.97 -0.02
C ALA A 472 -15.97 -20.88 0.17
N ASN A 473 -15.68 -19.69 -0.34
CA ASN A 473 -16.51 -18.47 -0.22
C ASN A 473 -16.72 -17.93 1.21
N ALA A 474 -15.90 -18.35 2.18
CA ALA A 474 -15.91 -17.73 3.50
C ALA A 474 -15.29 -16.32 3.42
N HIS A 475 -16.09 -15.28 3.74
CA HIS A 475 -15.60 -13.89 3.82
C HIS A 475 -14.93 -13.60 5.16
N ARG A 476 -15.28 -14.36 6.17
CA ARG A 476 -14.63 -14.38 7.47
C ARG A 476 -14.59 -15.82 7.95
N PHE A 477 -13.42 -16.24 8.37
CA PHE A 477 -13.18 -17.55 8.95
C PHE A 477 -12.37 -17.40 10.24
N HIS A 478 -12.81 -18.09 11.27
CA HIS A 478 -12.17 -18.10 12.58
C HIS A 478 -11.76 -19.51 12.94
N TRP A 479 -10.52 -19.65 13.36
CA TRP A 479 -9.98 -20.88 13.92
C TRP A 479 -9.27 -20.60 15.23
N ALA A 480 -9.45 -21.46 16.22
CA ALA A 480 -8.70 -21.40 17.46
C ALA A 480 -8.28 -22.80 17.89
N GLY A 481 -7.07 -22.92 18.40
CA GLY A 481 -6.54 -24.23 18.79
C GLY A 481 -5.18 -24.17 19.47
N ALA A 482 -4.78 -25.29 20.07
CA ALA A 482 -3.49 -25.44 20.71
C ALA A 482 -2.43 -25.87 19.68
N VAL A 483 -1.29 -25.18 19.69
CA VAL A 483 -0.12 -25.49 18.87
C VAL A 483 0.96 -26.03 19.80
N ALA A 484 1.35 -27.28 19.59
CA ALA A 484 2.41 -27.91 20.37
C ALA A 484 3.77 -27.26 20.06
N ILE A 485 4.54 -26.97 21.10
CA ILE A 485 5.89 -26.39 21.00
C ILE A 485 6.91 -27.27 21.72
N GLY A 486 8.17 -27.12 21.34
CA GLY A 486 9.28 -27.84 21.99
C GLY A 486 9.65 -27.32 23.39
N GLY A 487 10.74 -27.84 23.94
CA GLY A 487 11.23 -27.47 25.27
C GLY A 487 12.27 -26.32 25.26
N ALA A 488 12.49 -25.68 24.12
CA ALA A 488 13.39 -24.53 23.99
C ALA A 488 12.61 -23.35 23.40
N ASP A 489 13.12 -22.14 23.59
CA ASP A 489 12.55 -20.94 23.02
C ASP A 489 12.29 -21.08 21.53
N THR A 490 11.13 -20.58 21.13
CA THR A 490 10.66 -20.74 19.76
C THR A 490 9.91 -19.52 19.27
N TRP A 491 9.42 -19.59 18.05
CA TRP A 491 8.53 -18.60 17.46
C TRP A 491 7.37 -19.30 16.73
N ILE A 492 6.26 -18.60 16.58
CA ILE A 492 5.10 -19.08 15.86
C ILE A 492 4.80 -18.09 14.73
N GLY A 493 4.89 -18.55 13.50
CA GLY A 493 4.51 -17.83 12.29
C GLY A 493 3.16 -18.31 11.78
N VAL A 494 2.32 -17.37 11.36
CA VAL A 494 0.99 -17.67 10.78
C VAL A 494 0.90 -16.99 9.42
N THR A 495 0.47 -17.75 8.41
CA THR A 495 0.15 -17.25 7.07
C THR A 495 -1.25 -17.67 6.67
N ALA A 496 -1.86 -16.89 5.78
CA ALA A 496 -3.08 -17.28 5.07
C ALA A 496 -2.83 -17.13 3.57
N ASP A 497 -3.16 -18.15 2.78
CA ASP A 497 -2.91 -18.18 1.34
C ASP A 497 -4.02 -18.87 0.55
N GLY A 498 -4.00 -18.67 -0.78
CA GLY A 498 -4.91 -19.34 -1.71
C GLY A 498 -4.34 -19.39 -3.12
N ASP A 499 -4.84 -20.35 -3.92
CA ASP A 499 -4.30 -20.63 -5.27
C ASP A 499 -5.01 -19.86 -6.39
N THR A 500 -6.16 -19.21 -6.08
CA THR A 500 -6.92 -18.45 -7.07
C THR A 500 -6.36 -17.04 -7.20
N ALA A 501 -5.89 -16.69 -8.40
CA ALA A 501 -5.34 -15.35 -8.66
C ALA A 501 -6.37 -14.25 -8.44
N LEU A 502 -5.91 -13.11 -7.91
CA LEU A 502 -6.69 -11.88 -7.84
C LEU A 502 -7.03 -11.36 -9.24
N PRO A 503 -8.14 -10.63 -9.41
CA PRO A 503 -8.49 -10.02 -10.69
C PRO A 503 -7.39 -9.10 -11.21
N LEU A 504 -7.06 -9.19 -12.49
CA LEU A 504 -5.95 -8.42 -13.10
C LEU A 504 -6.17 -6.92 -13.02
N GLU A 505 -7.41 -6.47 -13.11
CA GLU A 505 -7.77 -5.07 -12.94
C GLU A 505 -7.41 -4.53 -11.54
N GLN A 506 -7.13 -5.40 -10.57
CA GLN A 506 -6.74 -5.04 -9.21
C GLN A 506 -5.27 -5.23 -8.90
N THR A 507 -4.52 -5.88 -9.79
CA THR A 507 -3.10 -6.16 -9.58
C THR A 507 -2.19 -5.48 -10.60
N GLY A 508 -2.73 -5.09 -11.76
CA GLY A 508 -2.01 -4.46 -12.84
C GLY A 508 -1.66 -5.40 -14.00
N SER A 509 -1.34 -4.81 -15.13
CA SER A 509 -1.13 -5.54 -16.39
C SER A 509 0.28 -6.12 -16.54
N TYR A 510 1.26 -5.54 -15.84
CA TYR A 510 2.67 -5.94 -15.94
C TYR A 510 2.90 -7.43 -15.77
N GLN A 511 2.22 -7.99 -14.80
CA GLN A 511 2.39 -9.38 -14.41
C GLN A 511 1.92 -10.35 -15.49
N ARG A 512 0.82 -10.00 -16.17
CA ARG A 512 0.29 -10.83 -17.26
C ARG A 512 1.15 -10.76 -18.50
N ASP A 513 1.50 -9.56 -18.93
CA ASP A 513 2.04 -9.33 -20.28
C ASP A 513 3.55 -9.59 -20.35
N LYS A 514 4.30 -9.18 -19.34
CA LYS A 514 5.77 -9.30 -19.36
C LYS A 514 6.26 -10.68 -18.95
N TRP A 515 5.56 -11.34 -18.03
CA TRP A 515 6.04 -12.59 -17.43
C TRP A 515 5.16 -13.80 -17.77
N LYS A 516 4.07 -13.62 -18.51
CA LYS A 516 3.04 -14.65 -18.76
C LYS A 516 2.56 -15.32 -17.47
N HIS A 517 2.46 -14.53 -16.43
CA HIS A 517 2.18 -15.01 -15.09
C HIS A 517 0.66 -15.17 -14.88
N PRO A 518 0.19 -16.17 -14.13
CA PRO A 518 -1.23 -16.36 -13.85
C PRO A 518 -1.88 -15.26 -13.01
N GLY A 519 -1.09 -14.33 -12.46
CA GLY A 519 -1.54 -13.23 -11.60
C GLY A 519 -1.03 -13.35 -10.16
N VAL A 520 -1.35 -12.36 -9.32
CA VAL A 520 -1.05 -12.38 -7.89
C VAL A 520 -2.08 -13.23 -7.17
N THR A 521 -1.65 -14.19 -6.37
CA THR A 521 -2.54 -14.93 -5.49
C THR A 521 -2.66 -14.26 -4.13
N PRO A 522 -3.80 -14.44 -3.43
CA PRO A 522 -3.96 -13.91 -2.09
C PRO A 522 -2.97 -14.55 -1.12
N PHE A 523 -2.32 -13.70 -0.34
CA PHE A 523 -1.40 -14.12 0.70
C PHE A 523 -1.36 -13.11 1.84
N ALA A 524 -1.23 -13.57 3.06
CA ALA A 524 -0.94 -12.74 4.22
C ALA A 524 0.07 -13.44 5.14
N ILE A 525 0.94 -12.67 5.76
CA ILE A 525 1.89 -13.12 6.77
C ILE A 525 1.89 -12.17 7.95
N ALA A 526 1.68 -12.71 9.14
CA ALA A 526 1.87 -11.98 10.39
C ALA A 526 3.32 -12.11 10.85
N SER A 527 3.90 -11.05 11.40
CA SER A 527 5.19 -11.15 12.07
C SER A 527 5.15 -12.21 13.16
N PRO A 528 6.18 -13.07 13.28
CA PRO A 528 6.15 -14.16 14.23
C PRO A 528 5.99 -13.71 15.67
N ILE A 529 5.26 -14.50 16.44
CA ILE A 529 5.11 -14.36 17.89
C ILE A 529 6.21 -15.15 18.55
N LEU A 530 6.99 -14.51 19.43
CA LEU A 530 8.08 -15.14 20.15
C LEU A 530 7.56 -15.86 21.40
N VAL A 531 8.12 -17.03 21.72
CA VAL A 531 7.73 -17.81 22.90
C VAL A 531 8.93 -18.09 23.77
N ASP A 532 8.92 -17.51 24.96
CA ASP A 532 9.85 -17.81 26.07
C ASP A 532 9.34 -19.08 26.77
N VAL A 533 10.03 -20.18 26.56
CA VAL A 533 9.58 -21.50 27.00
C VAL A 533 10.07 -21.84 28.41
N ASP A 534 11.25 -21.39 28.80
CA ASP A 534 11.80 -21.62 30.14
C ASP A 534 11.39 -20.56 31.17
N GLY A 535 10.78 -19.45 30.71
CA GLY A 535 10.18 -18.43 31.55
C GLY A 535 11.17 -17.50 32.23
N ASP A 536 12.40 -17.41 31.72
CA ASP A 536 13.46 -16.61 32.33
C ASP A 536 13.46 -15.13 31.89
N HIS A 537 12.41 -14.68 31.16
CA HIS A 537 12.26 -13.36 30.56
C HIS A 537 13.26 -13.02 29.46
N ARG A 538 13.77 -14.03 28.82
CA ARG A 538 14.62 -13.89 27.63
C ARG A 538 14.12 -14.81 26.55
N TRP A 539 14.39 -14.43 25.33
CA TRP A 539 14.16 -15.30 24.19
C TRP A 539 15.51 -15.58 23.54
N ARG A 540 15.89 -16.84 23.52
CA ARG A 540 17.17 -17.28 22.98
C ARG A 540 16.98 -18.26 21.87
N ARG A 541 17.40 -17.84 20.66
CA ARG A 541 17.39 -18.72 19.51
C ARG A 541 18.48 -18.30 18.53
N GLY A 542 19.26 -19.26 18.01
CA GLY A 542 20.39 -18.94 17.15
C GLY A 542 21.33 -17.95 17.81
N ASP A 543 21.57 -16.83 17.15
CA ASP A 543 22.44 -15.76 17.63
C ASP A 543 21.76 -14.75 18.57
N ALA A 544 20.43 -14.87 18.76
CA ALA A 544 19.67 -13.95 19.59
C ALA A 544 19.70 -14.30 21.08
N ASP A 545 19.79 -13.28 21.91
CA ASP A 545 19.55 -13.31 23.34
C ASP A 545 18.79 -12.02 23.74
N LEU A 546 17.48 -12.02 23.49
CA LEU A 546 16.60 -10.86 23.60
C LEU A 546 15.93 -10.83 24.97
N ALA A 547 16.11 -9.74 25.73
CA ALA A 547 15.32 -9.51 26.95
C ALA A 547 13.86 -9.23 26.57
N LEU A 548 12.94 -9.90 27.25
CA LEU A 548 11.51 -9.72 27.06
C LEU A 548 10.92 -8.85 28.19
N PRO A 549 9.88 -8.05 27.92
CA PRO A 549 9.25 -7.18 28.90
C PRO A 549 8.57 -7.93 30.06
#